data_7ec85a4626b859ba5c30516d29a91650
#
_entry.id   7ec85a4626b859ba5c30516d29a91650
#
_cell.length_a   1.000
_cell.length_b   1.000
_cell.length_c   1.000
_cell.angle_alpha   90.00
_cell.angle_beta   90.00
_cell.angle_gamma   90.00
#
_symmetry.space_group_name_H-M   'P 1'
#
loop_
_entity.id
_entity.type
_entity.pdbx_description
1 polymer ?
#
loop_
_entity_poly.entity_id
_entity_poly.type
_entity_poly.pdbx_seq_one_letter_code
_entity_poly.pdbx_strand_id
1 'polypeptide(L)'
;MLAQIRQALDEAEGRDPELALPYLREAADRITQLIDEAMATAVLHGQASLRAAGAQAGLTENAVGPRLARTHSLAAYADERGRVTASAVARARYDLENGQPRLPAEQLESLRFKSRRAPG
;
A
#
# COMPACT_ATOMS: atom_id res chain seq x y z
N MET A 1 11.38 -6.17 1.56
CA MET A 1 10.72 -5.74 2.82
C MET A 1 10.83 -6.77 3.97
N LEU A 2 10.64 -8.05 3.71
CA LEU A 2 10.79 -9.07 4.76
C LEU A 2 12.19 -9.08 5.39
N ALA A 3 13.23 -8.91 4.59
CA ALA A 3 14.60 -8.85 5.11
C ALA A 3 14.80 -7.69 6.08
N GLN A 4 14.18 -6.54 5.79
CA GLN A 4 14.26 -5.36 6.64
C GLN A 4 13.51 -5.55 7.95
N ILE A 5 12.38 -6.28 7.92
CA ILE A 5 11.62 -6.63 9.12
C ILE A 5 12.46 -7.57 10.00
N ARG A 6 13.04 -8.59 9.41
CA ARG A 6 13.90 -9.54 10.13
C ARG A 6 15.11 -8.85 10.75
N GLN A 7 15.71 -7.92 10.02
CA GLN A 7 16.82 -7.13 10.54
C GLN A 7 16.42 -6.29 11.74
N ALA A 8 15.27 -5.62 11.67
CA ALA A 8 14.77 -4.81 12.78
C ALA A 8 14.51 -5.69 14.02
N LEU A 9 13.94 -6.87 13.83
CA LEU A 9 13.69 -7.82 14.92
C LEU A 9 15.01 -8.33 15.51
N ASP A 10 16.01 -8.63 14.68
CA ASP A 10 17.32 -9.04 15.13
C ASP A 10 17.99 -7.94 15.96
N GLU A 11 17.86 -6.68 15.53
CA GLU A 11 18.39 -5.55 16.28
C GLU A 11 17.69 -5.37 17.63
N ALA A 12 16.42 -5.70 17.71
CA ALA A 12 15.67 -5.62 18.97
C ALA A 12 16.03 -6.73 19.94
N GLU A 13 16.40 -7.91 19.42
CA GLU A 13 16.68 -9.08 20.22
C GLU A 13 17.89 -8.86 21.11
N GLY A 14 17.77 -9.23 22.38
CA GLY A 14 18.86 -9.12 23.36
C GLY A 14 19.08 -7.71 23.90
N ARG A 15 18.34 -6.71 23.45
CA ARG A 15 18.42 -5.35 24.00
C ARG A 15 17.45 -5.19 25.18
N ASP A 16 17.77 -4.24 26.05
CA ASP A 16 16.81 -3.83 27.06
C ASP A 16 15.51 -3.33 26.38
N PRO A 17 14.34 -3.55 27.00
CA PRO A 17 13.07 -3.19 26.37
C PRO A 17 13.01 -1.76 25.84
N GLU A 18 13.51 -0.79 26.59
CA GLU A 18 13.52 0.61 26.17
C GLU A 18 14.33 0.81 24.87
N LEU A 19 15.49 0.17 24.76
CA LEU A 19 16.35 0.28 23.59
C LEU A 19 15.82 -0.52 22.39
N ALA A 20 15.02 -1.55 22.67
CA ALA A 20 14.39 -2.36 21.62
C ALA A 20 13.21 -1.67 20.96
N LEU A 21 12.53 -0.72 21.64
CA LEU A 21 11.30 -0.10 21.15
C LEU A 21 11.42 0.52 19.76
N PRO A 22 12.47 1.30 19.43
CA PRO A 22 12.57 1.87 18.07
C PRO A 22 12.64 0.80 16.98
N TYR A 23 13.32 -0.30 17.24
CA TYR A 23 13.44 -1.40 16.28
C TYR A 23 12.13 -2.17 16.14
N LEU A 24 11.43 -2.38 17.24
CA LEU A 24 10.11 -3.02 17.23
C LEU A 24 9.08 -2.16 16.49
N ARG A 25 9.13 -0.85 16.69
CA ARG A 25 8.26 0.09 15.98
C ARG A 25 8.53 0.06 14.48
N GLU A 26 9.80 0.04 14.09
CA GLU A 26 10.17 -0.07 12.68
C GLU A 26 9.63 -1.35 12.06
N ALA A 27 9.80 -2.48 12.75
CA ALA A 27 9.27 -3.75 12.29
C ALA A 27 7.74 -3.70 12.15
N ALA A 28 7.04 -3.14 13.13
CA ALA A 28 5.58 -3.02 13.10
C ALA A 28 5.10 -2.15 11.95
N ASP A 29 5.76 -1.02 11.70
CA ASP A 29 5.40 -0.13 10.59
C ASP A 29 5.57 -0.82 9.23
N ARG A 30 6.65 -1.58 9.06
CA ARG A 30 6.90 -2.33 7.83
C ARG A 30 5.92 -3.48 7.64
N ILE A 31 5.55 -4.16 8.72
CA ILE A 31 4.51 -5.20 8.67
C ILE A 31 3.17 -4.59 8.26
N THR A 32 2.83 -3.42 8.78
CA THR A 32 1.62 -2.70 8.38
C THR A 32 1.62 -2.42 6.87
N GLN A 33 2.74 -1.96 6.32
CA GLN A 33 2.86 -1.75 4.88
C GLN A 33 2.66 -3.05 4.09
N LEU A 34 3.23 -4.16 4.56
CA LEU A 34 3.03 -5.46 3.92
C LEU A 34 1.56 -5.89 3.93
N ILE A 35 0.87 -5.69 5.04
CA ILE A 35 -0.56 -6.00 5.15
C ILE A 35 -1.34 -5.17 4.14
N ASP A 36 -1.06 -3.88 4.07
CA ASP A 36 -1.76 -2.97 3.16
C ASP A 36 -1.54 -3.37 1.69
N GLU A 37 -0.31 -3.67 1.30
CA GLU A 37 0.00 -4.10 -0.06
C GLU A 37 -0.61 -5.46 -0.38
N ALA A 38 -0.64 -6.38 0.59
CA ALA A 38 -1.30 -7.67 0.40
C ALA A 38 -2.82 -7.51 0.21
N MET A 39 -3.46 -6.62 0.96
CA MET A 39 -4.87 -6.31 0.76
C MET A 39 -5.10 -5.73 -0.63
N ALA A 40 -4.28 -4.77 -1.04
CA ALA A 40 -4.39 -4.14 -2.35
C ALA A 40 -4.28 -5.17 -3.47
N THR A 41 -3.31 -6.07 -3.38
CA THR A 41 -3.12 -7.14 -4.35
C THR A 41 -4.33 -8.06 -4.40
N ALA A 42 -4.85 -8.47 -3.25
CA ALA A 42 -5.98 -9.38 -3.17
C ALA A 42 -7.25 -8.78 -3.79
N VAL A 43 -7.56 -7.52 -3.50
CA VAL A 43 -8.76 -6.88 -4.06
C VAL A 43 -8.58 -6.55 -5.54
N LEU A 44 -7.38 -6.13 -5.94
CA LEU A 44 -7.10 -5.76 -7.32
C LEU A 44 -7.20 -6.96 -8.27
N HIS A 45 -6.78 -8.13 -7.83
CA HIS A 45 -6.85 -9.36 -8.61
C HIS A 45 -8.13 -10.16 -8.39
N GLY A 46 -9.09 -9.60 -7.69
CA GLY A 46 -10.39 -10.23 -7.51
C GLY A 46 -10.42 -11.42 -6.55
N GLN A 47 -9.38 -11.60 -5.76
CA GLN A 47 -9.28 -12.70 -4.79
C GLN A 47 -10.13 -12.47 -3.55
N ALA A 48 -10.39 -11.20 -3.22
CA ALA A 48 -11.21 -10.83 -2.09
C ALA A 48 -11.94 -9.52 -2.36
N SER A 49 -13.09 -9.32 -1.71
CA SER A 49 -13.75 -8.02 -1.65
C SER A 49 -13.01 -7.13 -0.66
N LEU A 50 -13.28 -5.82 -0.69
CA LEU A 50 -12.75 -4.89 0.31
C LEU A 50 -13.09 -5.35 1.73
N ARG A 51 -14.34 -5.75 1.93
CA ARG A 51 -14.82 -6.20 3.23
C ARG A 51 -14.10 -7.46 3.70
N ALA A 52 -13.95 -8.45 2.81
CA ALA A 52 -13.29 -9.71 3.14
C ALA A 52 -11.80 -9.49 3.44
N ALA A 53 -11.12 -8.70 2.62
CA ALA A 53 -9.71 -8.39 2.85
C ALA A 53 -9.50 -7.66 4.18
N GLY A 54 -10.35 -6.69 4.47
CA GLY A 54 -10.29 -5.97 5.75
C GLY A 54 -10.53 -6.88 6.95
N ALA A 55 -11.51 -7.76 6.85
CA ALA A 55 -11.81 -8.72 7.92
C ALA A 55 -10.61 -9.63 8.20
N GLN A 56 -9.96 -10.14 7.15
CA GLN A 56 -8.78 -10.99 7.31
C GLN A 56 -7.60 -10.25 7.89
N ALA A 57 -7.48 -8.96 7.59
CA ALA A 57 -6.41 -8.11 8.15
C ALA A 57 -6.71 -7.62 9.57
N GLY A 58 -7.88 -7.95 10.12
CA GLY A 58 -8.27 -7.52 11.45
C GLY A 58 -8.70 -6.05 11.52
N LEU A 59 -9.13 -5.48 10.39
CA LEU A 59 -9.51 -4.08 10.31
C LEU A 59 -11.01 -3.89 10.31
N THR A 60 -11.45 -2.74 10.85
CA THR A 60 -12.84 -2.33 10.69
C THR A 60 -13.09 -1.93 9.23
N GLU A 61 -14.35 -1.97 8.82
CA GLU A 61 -14.76 -1.63 7.45
C GLU A 61 -14.31 -0.23 7.06
N ASN A 62 -14.38 0.74 8.00
CA ASN A 62 -13.99 2.12 7.74
C ASN A 62 -12.46 2.32 7.63
N ALA A 63 -11.67 1.40 8.13
CA ALA A 63 -10.22 1.52 8.12
C ALA A 63 -9.58 1.07 6.81
N VAL A 64 -10.27 0.25 6.02
CA VAL A 64 -9.71 -0.36 4.80
C VAL A 64 -9.44 0.68 3.72
N GLY A 65 -10.43 1.53 3.42
CA GLY A 65 -10.31 2.53 2.35
C GLY A 65 -9.11 3.46 2.51
N PRO A 66 -8.93 4.08 3.68
CA PRO A 66 -7.76 4.94 3.90
C PRO A 66 -6.42 4.20 3.81
N ARG A 67 -6.37 2.95 4.23
CA ARG A 67 -5.13 2.17 4.16
C ARG A 67 -4.78 1.78 2.74
N LEU A 68 -5.75 1.40 1.94
CA LEU A 68 -5.53 1.11 0.52
C LEU A 68 -5.10 2.33 -0.27
N ALA A 69 -5.52 3.52 0.14
CA ALA A 69 -5.11 4.78 -0.49
C ALA A 69 -3.60 5.06 -0.35
N ARG A 70 -2.92 4.38 0.55
CA ARG A 70 -1.47 4.51 0.75
C ARG A 70 -0.66 3.49 -0.05
N THR A 71 -1.33 2.53 -0.67
CA THR A 71 -0.64 1.49 -1.41
C THR A 71 -0.19 1.98 -2.78
N HIS A 72 0.87 1.39 -3.29
CA HIS A 72 1.41 1.74 -4.59
C HIS A 72 0.39 1.57 -5.71
N SER A 73 -0.34 0.46 -5.71
CA SER A 73 -1.25 0.12 -6.80
C SER A 73 -2.57 0.87 -6.77
N LEU A 74 -3.02 1.37 -5.61
CA LEU A 74 -4.34 1.97 -5.47
C LEU A 74 -4.33 3.44 -5.04
N ALA A 75 -3.18 4.01 -4.73
CA ALA A 75 -3.09 5.41 -4.30
C ALA A 75 -3.71 6.38 -5.32
N ALA A 76 -3.53 6.13 -6.62
CA ALA A 76 -4.05 6.98 -7.68
C ALA A 76 -5.57 6.87 -7.84
N TYR A 77 -6.21 5.91 -7.19
CA TYR A 77 -7.66 5.69 -7.24
C TYR A 77 -8.38 6.15 -5.97
N ALA A 78 -7.64 6.78 -5.05
CA ALA A 78 -8.25 7.35 -3.85
C ALA A 78 -9.15 8.53 -4.21
N ASP A 79 -10.25 8.67 -3.47
CA ASP A 79 -11.16 9.80 -3.64
C ASP A 79 -10.64 11.05 -2.91
N GLU A 80 -11.44 12.11 -2.93
CA GLU A 80 -11.09 13.39 -2.28
C GLU A 80 -10.89 13.27 -0.78
N ARG A 81 -11.50 12.25 -0.16
CA ARG A 81 -11.38 11.97 1.27
C ARG A 81 -10.16 11.09 1.61
N GLY A 82 -9.39 10.72 0.61
CA GLY A 82 -8.24 9.83 0.80
C GLY A 82 -8.64 8.38 1.04
N ARG A 83 -9.71 7.92 0.41
CA ARG A 83 -10.23 6.55 0.55
C ARG A 83 -10.33 5.85 -0.80
N VAL A 84 -10.04 4.56 -0.81
CA VAL A 84 -10.32 3.71 -1.97
C VAL A 84 -11.64 2.99 -1.72
N THR A 85 -12.61 3.22 -2.59
CA THR A 85 -13.95 2.61 -2.53
C THR A 85 -14.02 1.36 -3.40
N ALA A 86 -15.09 0.56 -3.24
CA ALA A 86 -15.34 -0.59 -4.10
C ALA A 86 -15.42 -0.19 -5.58
N SER A 87 -16.02 0.95 -5.87
CA SER A 87 -16.10 1.52 -7.20
C SER A 87 -14.71 1.82 -7.77
N ALA A 88 -13.83 2.39 -6.95
CA ALA A 88 -12.45 2.66 -7.32
C ALA A 88 -11.67 1.38 -7.61
N VAL A 89 -11.88 0.33 -6.82
CA VAL A 89 -11.24 -0.97 -7.06
C VAL A 89 -11.69 -1.56 -8.38
N ALA A 90 -13.00 -1.48 -8.69
CA ALA A 90 -13.52 -1.95 -9.97
C ALA A 90 -12.88 -1.22 -11.15
N ARG A 91 -12.68 0.09 -11.01
CA ARG A 91 -12.00 0.89 -12.02
C ARG A 91 -10.53 0.50 -12.16
N ALA A 92 -9.87 0.27 -11.04
CA ALA A 92 -8.46 -0.14 -11.05
C ALA A 92 -8.28 -1.51 -11.73
N ARG A 93 -9.18 -2.45 -11.46
CA ARG A 93 -9.18 -3.76 -12.14
C ARG A 93 -9.35 -3.61 -13.65
N TYR A 94 -10.30 -2.78 -14.04
CA TYR A 94 -10.56 -2.51 -15.45
C TYR A 94 -9.32 -1.94 -16.13
N ASP A 95 -8.71 -0.93 -15.52
CA ASP A 95 -7.51 -0.30 -16.07
C ASP A 95 -6.34 -1.28 -16.15
N LEU A 96 -6.19 -2.14 -15.14
CA LEU A 96 -5.14 -3.16 -15.13
C LEU A 96 -5.35 -4.18 -16.26
N GLU A 97 -6.57 -4.65 -16.46
CA GLU A 97 -6.91 -5.61 -17.52
C GLU A 97 -6.67 -5.02 -18.91
N ASN A 98 -6.80 -3.72 -19.06
CA ASN A 98 -6.57 -3.01 -20.32
C ASN A 98 -5.13 -2.48 -20.45
N GLY A 99 -4.25 -2.85 -19.53
CA GLY A 99 -2.85 -2.43 -19.56
C GLY A 99 -2.61 -0.95 -19.32
N GLN A 100 -3.56 -0.26 -18.67
CA GLN A 100 -3.50 1.18 -18.44
C GLN A 100 -3.78 1.54 -16.97
N PRO A 101 -3.08 0.94 -16.01
CA PRO A 101 -3.28 1.31 -14.61
C PRO A 101 -2.81 2.74 -14.36
N ARG A 102 -3.49 3.44 -13.45
CA ARG A 102 -3.07 4.76 -13.01
C ARG A 102 -1.84 4.63 -12.12
N LEU A 103 -0.86 5.49 -12.38
CA LEU A 103 0.37 5.53 -11.59
C LEU A 103 0.20 6.43 -10.37
N PRO A 104 0.94 6.15 -9.27
CA PRO A 104 1.01 7.08 -8.15
C PRO A 104 1.47 8.45 -8.60
N ALA A 105 1.04 9.51 -7.89
CA ALA A 105 1.34 10.88 -8.25
C ALA A 105 2.84 11.15 -8.41
N GLU A 106 3.66 10.54 -7.57
CA GLU A 106 5.12 10.66 -7.65
C GLU A 106 5.68 10.15 -8.97
N GLN A 107 5.18 9.02 -9.46
CA GLN A 107 5.61 8.48 -10.74
C GLN A 107 5.13 9.35 -11.90
N LEU A 108 3.93 9.91 -11.81
CA LEU A 108 3.42 10.83 -12.84
C LEU A 108 4.28 12.08 -12.93
N GLU A 109 4.70 12.65 -11.83
CA GLU A 109 5.60 13.79 -11.81
C GLU A 109 6.94 13.45 -12.44
N SER A 110 7.49 12.30 -12.10
CA SER A 110 8.74 11.82 -12.69
C SER A 110 8.64 11.68 -14.21
N LEU A 111 7.54 11.14 -14.71
CA LEU A 111 7.29 10.99 -16.14
C LEU A 111 7.13 12.35 -16.84
N ARG A 112 6.45 13.30 -16.21
CA ARG A 112 6.32 14.65 -16.74
C ARG A 112 7.68 15.33 -16.86
N PHE A 113 8.54 15.15 -15.89
CA PHE A 113 9.90 15.67 -15.90
C PHE A 113 10.70 15.11 -17.09
N LYS A 114 10.63 13.81 -17.29
CA LYS A 114 11.27 13.15 -18.43
C LYS A 114 10.75 13.67 -19.76
N SER A 115 9.44 13.87 -19.88
CA SER A 115 8.82 14.40 -21.08
C SER A 115 9.31 15.81 -21.42
N ARG A 116 9.48 16.66 -20.42
CA ARG A 116 9.99 18.02 -20.60
C ARG A 116 11.43 18.07 -21.04
N ARG A 117 12.21 17.03 -20.75
CA ARG A 117 13.60 16.92 -21.16
C ARG A 117 13.80 16.28 -22.52
N ALA A 118 12.74 15.77 -23.11
CA ALA A 118 12.82 15.25 -24.45
C ALA A 118 13.25 16.37 -25.39
N PRO A 119 14.26 16.16 -26.23
CA PRO A 119 14.67 17.17 -27.17
C PRO A 119 13.51 17.45 -28.11
N GLY A 120 13.14 18.69 -28.13
CA GLY A 120 12.15 19.16 -29.08
C GLY A 120 12.65 19.07 -30.50
#